data_287118c5ca6ab4207c4cef83b35e5a3d
#
_entry.id   287118c5ca6ab4207c4cef83b35e5a3d
#
_cell.length_a   1.000
_cell.length_b   1.000
_cell.length_c   1.000
_cell.angle_alpha   90.00
_cell.angle_beta   90.00
_cell.angle_gamma   90.00
#
_symmetry.space_group_name_H-M   'P 1'
#
loop_
_entity.id
_entity.type
_entity.pdbx_description
1 polymer ?
#
loop_
_entity_poly.entity_id
_entity_poly.type
_entity_poly.pdbx_seq_one_letter_code
_entity_poly.pdbx_strand_id
1 'polypeptide(L)'
;SNTDGSITSSVRANASAGFSIVSYTGTKANATIGHGLGVAPEMIIVKCLDTARNWVVGHQGIASDPWTDYLLLNSTASKADLDTIWNDTAPTSTVFTVGSANGINSQEAHVAYCFAPVEGYSAFGSYIGNGSADGPFVFTGMRPRWVLIKGSSFSGSHWMLFDTERSGYNVADNQLYANLSNAEATANSAVDFLSNGFKPRADTFTNINANGATYIYAAFAEHPFKTARAR
;
A
#
# COMPACT_ATOMS: atom_id res chain seq x y z
N SER A 1 -9.22 -21.96 -9.38
CA SER A 1 -7.97 -21.63 -10.08
C SER A 1 -8.19 -20.50 -11.07
N ASN A 2 -7.18 -19.71 -11.32
CA ASN A 2 -7.15 -18.65 -12.31
C ASN A 2 -6.02 -18.95 -13.32
N THR A 3 -6.31 -18.83 -14.61
CA THR A 3 -5.38 -19.13 -15.70
C THR A 3 -5.16 -17.92 -16.62
N ASP A 4 -5.51 -16.71 -16.18
CA ASP A 4 -5.31 -15.48 -16.95
C ASP A 4 -3.82 -15.16 -17.15
N GLY A 5 -2.97 -15.52 -16.18
CA GLY A 5 -1.53 -15.36 -16.25
C GLY A 5 -0.79 -16.60 -16.76
N SER A 6 0.50 -16.45 -17.05
CA SER A 6 1.38 -17.58 -17.42
C SER A 6 1.62 -18.57 -16.27
N ILE A 7 1.47 -18.11 -15.02
CA ILE A 7 1.43 -18.98 -13.82
C ILE A 7 -0.03 -19.18 -13.44
N THR A 8 -0.47 -20.44 -13.36
CA THR A 8 -1.78 -20.77 -12.79
C THR A 8 -1.77 -20.43 -11.30
N SER A 9 -2.76 -19.68 -10.86
CA SER A 9 -2.91 -19.24 -9.47
C SER A 9 -4.22 -19.70 -8.83
N SER A 10 -4.27 -19.70 -7.50
CA SER A 10 -5.50 -19.87 -6.74
C SER A 10 -5.93 -18.50 -6.20
N VAL A 11 -7.12 -18.05 -6.54
CA VAL A 11 -7.58 -16.68 -6.27
C VAL A 11 -8.85 -16.71 -5.41
N ARG A 12 -8.85 -15.84 -4.39
CA ARG A 12 -10.05 -15.42 -3.64
C ARG A 12 -10.19 -13.91 -3.86
N ALA A 13 -11.11 -13.53 -4.73
CA ALA A 13 -11.35 -12.13 -5.06
C ALA A 13 -12.72 -11.67 -4.55
N ASN A 14 -12.74 -10.44 -4.03
CA ASN A 14 -13.94 -9.63 -3.85
C ASN A 14 -13.77 -8.36 -4.70
N ALA A 15 -14.17 -8.43 -5.97
CA ALA A 15 -14.00 -7.35 -6.92
C ALA A 15 -14.76 -6.08 -6.50
N SER A 16 -15.91 -6.21 -5.82
CA SER A 16 -16.67 -5.05 -5.33
C SER A 16 -15.98 -4.31 -4.19
N ALA A 17 -15.11 -5.00 -3.43
CA ALA A 17 -14.26 -4.40 -2.40
C ALA A 17 -12.85 -4.09 -2.91
N GLY A 18 -12.54 -4.37 -4.19
CA GLY A 18 -11.22 -4.14 -4.77
C GLY A 18 -10.10 -4.96 -4.12
N PHE A 19 -10.39 -6.14 -3.58
CA PHE A 19 -9.40 -6.92 -2.85
C PHE A 19 -9.36 -8.37 -3.31
N SER A 20 -8.15 -8.92 -3.51
CA SER A 20 -7.96 -10.35 -3.72
C SER A 20 -6.73 -10.89 -3.00
N ILE A 21 -6.82 -12.17 -2.65
CA ILE A 21 -5.71 -12.98 -2.15
C ILE A 21 -5.40 -14.01 -3.23
N VAL A 22 -4.15 -14.04 -3.65
CA VAL A 22 -3.66 -14.86 -4.75
C VAL A 22 -2.52 -15.74 -4.25
N SER A 23 -2.63 -17.05 -4.37
CA SER A 23 -1.51 -17.96 -4.11
C SER A 23 -1.01 -18.58 -5.40
N TYR A 24 0.32 -18.71 -5.53
CA TYR A 24 0.98 -19.26 -6.70
C TYR A 24 2.33 -19.88 -6.33
N THR A 25 2.84 -20.75 -7.19
CA THR A 25 4.21 -21.24 -7.13
C THR A 25 5.04 -20.48 -8.16
N GLY A 26 6.12 -19.86 -7.74
CA GLY A 26 6.99 -19.09 -8.63
C GLY A 26 7.75 -19.98 -9.62
N THR A 27 8.30 -19.37 -10.66
CA THR A 27 9.02 -20.05 -11.76
C THR A 27 10.46 -19.63 -11.90
N LYS A 28 10.90 -18.58 -11.18
CA LYS A 28 12.24 -17.96 -11.31
C LYS A 28 12.48 -17.31 -12.68
N ALA A 29 11.45 -17.10 -13.48
CA ALA A 29 11.48 -16.43 -14.77
C ALA A 29 10.36 -15.40 -14.85
N ASN A 30 10.51 -14.36 -15.67
CA ASN A 30 9.46 -13.37 -15.88
C ASN A 30 8.13 -14.05 -16.21
N ALA A 31 7.09 -13.69 -15.47
CA ALA A 31 5.80 -14.35 -15.56
C ALA A 31 4.66 -13.38 -15.22
N THR A 32 3.44 -13.78 -15.55
CA THR A 32 2.21 -13.06 -15.19
C THR A 32 1.32 -13.95 -14.32
N ILE A 33 0.55 -13.32 -13.43
CA ILE A 33 -0.28 -14.00 -12.44
C ILE A 33 -1.66 -13.33 -12.42
N GLY A 34 -2.72 -14.13 -12.60
CA GLY A 34 -4.09 -13.65 -12.54
C GLY A 34 -4.50 -13.27 -11.12
N HIS A 35 -5.16 -12.10 -10.94
CA HIS A 35 -5.61 -11.61 -9.64
C HIS A 35 -7.14 -11.56 -9.47
N GLY A 36 -7.91 -11.71 -10.54
CA GLY A 36 -9.36 -11.86 -10.50
C GLY A 36 -10.18 -10.64 -10.08
N LEU A 37 -9.60 -9.42 -10.09
CA LEU A 37 -10.30 -8.19 -9.68
C LEU A 37 -11.10 -7.54 -10.81
N GLY A 38 -10.72 -7.77 -12.08
CA GLY A 38 -11.33 -7.10 -13.23
C GLY A 38 -10.92 -5.64 -13.41
N VAL A 39 -10.12 -5.10 -12.48
CA VAL A 39 -9.55 -3.74 -12.48
C VAL A 39 -8.09 -3.86 -12.05
N ALA A 40 -7.19 -3.04 -12.62
CA ALA A 40 -5.78 -3.07 -12.26
C ALA A 40 -5.59 -2.72 -10.77
N PRO A 41 -4.87 -3.55 -9.98
CA PRO A 41 -4.52 -3.20 -8.62
C PRO A 41 -3.53 -2.04 -8.59
N GLU A 42 -3.69 -1.15 -7.61
CA GLU A 42 -2.81 0.00 -7.37
C GLU A 42 -1.81 -0.26 -6.24
N MET A 43 -2.04 -1.30 -5.44
CA MET A 43 -1.10 -1.79 -4.43
C MET A 43 -1.09 -3.32 -4.44
N ILE A 44 0.11 -3.91 -4.41
CA ILE A 44 0.31 -5.36 -4.31
C ILE A 44 1.36 -5.62 -3.23
N ILE A 45 1.07 -6.57 -2.34
CA ILE A 45 2.02 -7.05 -1.33
C ILE A 45 2.27 -8.53 -1.58
N VAL A 46 3.52 -8.92 -1.77
CA VAL A 46 3.91 -10.33 -2.01
C VAL A 46 4.77 -10.87 -0.88
N LYS A 47 4.49 -12.10 -0.49
CA LYS A 47 5.27 -12.84 0.51
C LYS A 47 5.55 -14.27 0.05
N CYS A 48 6.82 -14.66 0.08
CA CYS A 48 7.23 -16.06 -0.01
C CYS A 48 6.84 -16.80 1.28
N LEU A 49 6.19 -17.95 1.16
CA LEU A 49 5.69 -18.73 2.31
C LEU A 49 6.67 -19.74 2.84
N ASP A 50 7.51 -20.32 1.97
CA ASP A 50 8.39 -21.45 2.33
C ASP A 50 9.73 -20.99 2.93
N THR A 51 10.23 -19.83 2.52
CA THR A 51 11.50 -19.28 2.98
C THR A 51 11.30 -17.89 3.59
N ALA A 52 12.08 -17.60 4.65
CA ALA A 52 12.10 -16.27 5.28
C ALA A 52 12.68 -15.25 4.29
N ARG A 53 11.82 -14.46 3.66
CA ARG A 53 12.12 -13.36 2.73
C ARG A 53 11.36 -12.10 3.12
N ASN A 54 11.73 -10.97 2.53
CA ASN A 54 11.03 -9.72 2.73
C ASN A 54 9.59 -9.77 2.18
N TRP A 55 8.75 -8.91 2.72
CA TRP A 55 7.43 -8.60 2.18
C TRP A 55 7.60 -7.51 1.12
N VAL A 56 7.48 -7.86 -0.13
CA VAL A 56 7.70 -6.94 -1.26
C VAL A 56 6.41 -6.19 -1.57
N VAL A 57 6.50 -4.87 -1.71
CA VAL A 57 5.36 -3.99 -1.99
C VAL A 57 5.57 -3.26 -3.31
N GLY A 58 4.61 -3.40 -4.22
CA GLY A 58 4.41 -2.54 -5.37
C GLY A 58 3.26 -1.57 -5.09
N HIS A 59 3.40 -0.33 -5.52
CA HIS A 59 2.36 0.68 -5.35
C HIS A 59 2.48 1.74 -6.44
N GLN A 60 1.36 2.13 -7.05
CA GLN A 60 1.37 3.07 -8.18
C GLN A 60 1.94 4.46 -7.86
N GLY A 61 1.95 4.88 -6.61
CA GLY A 61 2.44 6.19 -6.17
C GLY A 61 3.91 6.20 -5.73
N ILE A 62 4.70 5.11 -5.91
CA ILE A 62 6.10 5.06 -5.45
C ILE A 62 6.99 6.01 -6.26
N ALA A 63 6.78 6.10 -7.56
CA ALA A 63 7.52 6.95 -8.49
C ALA A 63 6.61 7.49 -9.59
N SER A 64 7.14 8.42 -10.40
CA SER A 64 6.46 8.93 -11.61
C SER A 64 6.24 7.83 -12.66
N ASP A 65 7.10 6.81 -12.65
CA ASP A 65 6.97 5.57 -13.42
C ASP A 65 6.78 4.43 -12.40
N PRO A 66 5.54 4.17 -11.97
CA PRO A 66 5.25 3.12 -10.99
C PRO A 66 5.56 1.74 -11.57
N TRP A 67 5.80 0.77 -10.70
CA TRP A 67 6.13 -0.62 -11.04
C TRP A 67 7.53 -0.86 -11.63
N THR A 68 8.37 0.16 -11.72
CA THR A 68 9.82 0.02 -11.83
C THR A 68 10.44 -0.16 -10.43
N ASP A 69 9.84 0.53 -9.45
CA ASP A 69 10.30 0.58 -8.07
C ASP A 69 9.49 -0.33 -7.14
N TYR A 70 10.08 -0.69 -6.01
CA TYR A 70 9.43 -1.43 -4.94
C TYR A 70 9.82 -0.90 -3.56
N LEU A 71 9.03 -1.29 -2.56
CA LEU A 71 9.29 -1.10 -1.14
C LEU A 71 9.25 -2.44 -0.41
N LEU A 72 9.73 -2.44 0.84
CA LEU A 72 9.65 -3.61 1.73
C LEU A 72 8.79 -3.24 2.95
N LEU A 73 7.69 -3.98 3.17
CA LEU A 73 6.77 -3.73 4.29
C LEU A 73 7.45 -3.93 5.64
N ASN A 74 8.41 -4.82 5.74
CA ASN A 74 9.17 -5.13 6.95
C ASN A 74 10.46 -4.32 7.09
N SER A 75 10.60 -3.16 6.40
CA SER A 75 11.81 -2.35 6.39
C SER A 75 11.52 -0.87 6.41
N THR A 76 12.49 -0.09 6.88
CA THR A 76 12.51 1.37 6.80
C THR A 76 13.23 1.91 5.57
N ALA A 77 13.71 1.05 4.68
CA ALA A 77 14.40 1.46 3.45
C ALA A 77 13.50 2.32 2.56
N SER A 78 14.13 3.20 1.79
CA SER A 78 13.49 3.91 0.67
C SER A 78 13.15 2.95 -0.47
N LYS A 79 12.42 3.46 -1.45
CA LYS A 79 12.19 2.73 -2.70
C LYS A 79 13.49 2.32 -3.35
N ALA A 80 13.48 1.18 -4.02
CA ALA A 80 14.57 0.69 -4.83
C ALA A 80 14.03 0.26 -6.19
N ASP A 81 14.83 0.49 -7.21
CA ASP A 81 14.57 0.10 -8.59
C ASP A 81 15.25 -1.24 -8.85
N LEU A 82 14.50 -2.22 -9.32
CA LEU A 82 15.03 -3.52 -9.73
C LEU A 82 14.03 -4.21 -10.68
N ASP A 83 14.36 -4.29 -11.95
CA ASP A 83 13.58 -4.90 -13.03
C ASP A 83 13.15 -6.35 -12.71
N THR A 84 13.97 -7.08 -11.98
CA THR A 84 13.66 -8.47 -11.59
C THR A 84 12.54 -8.60 -10.54
N ILE A 85 12.00 -7.48 -10.01
CA ILE A 85 10.81 -7.50 -9.14
C ILE A 85 9.55 -7.50 -10.01
N TRP A 86 9.16 -6.37 -10.56
CA TRP A 86 7.90 -6.22 -11.32
C TRP A 86 8.09 -6.31 -12.84
N ASN A 87 9.34 -6.56 -13.31
CA ASN A 87 9.72 -6.54 -14.73
C ASN A 87 9.30 -5.23 -15.43
N ASP A 88 9.40 -4.12 -14.70
CA ASP A 88 9.04 -2.77 -15.14
C ASP A 88 7.67 -2.73 -15.84
N THR A 89 6.72 -3.52 -15.35
CA THR A 89 5.44 -3.72 -16.01
C THR A 89 4.29 -3.49 -15.04
N ALA A 90 3.48 -2.47 -15.32
CA ALA A 90 2.28 -2.17 -14.54
C ALA A 90 1.25 -3.31 -14.62
N PRO A 91 0.50 -3.57 -13.54
CA PRO A 91 -0.63 -4.48 -13.56
C PRO A 91 -1.68 -4.07 -14.58
N THR A 92 -2.37 -5.06 -15.13
CA THR A 92 -3.54 -4.87 -15.99
C THR A 92 -4.82 -5.14 -15.21
N SER A 93 -5.96 -5.13 -15.87
CA SER A 93 -7.24 -5.53 -15.26
C SER A 93 -7.33 -7.02 -14.93
N THR A 94 -6.43 -7.86 -15.44
CA THR A 94 -6.49 -9.32 -15.28
C THR A 94 -5.27 -9.91 -14.58
N VAL A 95 -4.08 -9.36 -14.81
CA VAL A 95 -2.81 -9.92 -14.31
C VAL A 95 -1.90 -8.85 -13.73
N PHE A 96 -1.02 -9.27 -12.83
CA PHE A 96 0.21 -8.55 -12.48
C PHE A 96 1.43 -9.33 -12.93
N THR A 97 2.54 -8.63 -13.15
CA THR A 97 3.79 -9.21 -13.62
C THR A 97 4.77 -9.40 -12.47
N VAL A 98 5.54 -10.48 -12.51
CA VAL A 98 6.67 -10.73 -11.61
C VAL A 98 7.92 -11.03 -12.43
N GLY A 99 9.03 -10.46 -12.03
CA GLY A 99 10.35 -10.77 -12.58
C GLY A 99 10.95 -12.04 -11.96
N SER A 100 12.26 -12.20 -12.03
CA SER A 100 12.97 -13.40 -11.58
C SER A 100 13.45 -13.34 -10.12
N ALA A 101 13.16 -12.27 -9.37
CA ALA A 101 13.63 -12.09 -8.00
C ALA A 101 13.06 -13.13 -7.04
N ASN A 102 13.91 -13.63 -6.14
CA ASN A 102 13.50 -14.66 -5.16
C ASN A 102 12.41 -14.21 -4.21
N GLY A 103 12.29 -12.91 -3.92
CA GLY A 103 11.29 -12.39 -2.99
C GLY A 103 9.85 -12.54 -3.45
N ILE A 104 9.66 -12.65 -4.78
CA ILE A 104 8.31 -12.68 -5.37
C ILE A 104 8.10 -13.82 -6.38
N ASN A 105 9.16 -14.51 -6.82
CA ASN A 105 9.04 -15.52 -7.89
C ASN A 105 10.10 -16.63 -7.80
N SER A 106 10.60 -16.98 -6.61
CA SER A 106 11.35 -18.23 -6.43
C SER A 106 10.45 -19.44 -6.72
N GLN A 107 11.06 -20.60 -6.97
CA GLN A 107 10.33 -21.87 -7.17
C GLN A 107 9.70 -22.40 -5.87
N GLU A 108 9.02 -21.51 -5.16
CA GLU A 108 8.45 -21.72 -3.83
C GLU A 108 7.00 -21.18 -3.85
N ALA A 109 6.24 -21.51 -2.81
CA ALA A 109 4.89 -20.97 -2.63
C ALA A 109 4.93 -19.48 -2.23
N HIS A 110 4.07 -18.69 -2.86
CA HIS A 110 3.90 -17.26 -2.59
C HIS A 110 2.43 -16.93 -2.37
N VAL A 111 2.21 -15.88 -1.61
CA VAL A 111 0.91 -15.21 -1.52
C VAL A 111 1.05 -13.74 -1.94
N ALA A 112 0.12 -13.26 -2.74
CA ALA A 112 -0.03 -11.86 -3.08
C ALA A 112 -1.38 -11.34 -2.57
N TYR A 113 -1.35 -10.14 -1.97
CA TYR A 113 -2.51 -9.35 -1.61
C TYR A 113 -2.61 -8.21 -2.61
N CYS A 114 -3.67 -8.20 -3.42
CA CYS A 114 -3.89 -7.21 -4.46
C CYS A 114 -5.03 -6.27 -4.05
N PHE A 115 -4.79 -4.97 -4.16
CA PHE A 115 -5.75 -3.93 -3.82
C PHE A 115 -5.97 -3.02 -5.03
N ALA A 116 -7.21 -2.96 -5.50
CA ALA A 116 -7.67 -2.02 -6.52
C ALA A 116 -8.51 -0.91 -5.85
N PRO A 117 -8.47 0.32 -6.37
CA PRO A 117 -9.25 1.41 -5.81
C PRO A 117 -10.75 1.17 -6.06
N VAL A 118 -11.55 1.54 -5.08
CA VAL A 118 -13.02 1.52 -5.17
C VAL A 118 -13.54 2.88 -4.71
N GLU A 119 -14.22 3.58 -5.59
CA GLU A 119 -14.77 4.91 -5.30
C GLU A 119 -15.62 4.91 -4.03
N GLY A 120 -15.30 5.83 -3.11
CA GLY A 120 -15.97 5.94 -1.80
C GLY A 120 -15.62 4.86 -0.78
N TYR A 121 -14.72 3.92 -1.11
CA TYR A 121 -14.30 2.84 -0.21
C TYR A 121 -12.79 2.79 0.03
N SER A 122 -11.97 2.82 -1.03
CA SER A 122 -10.51 2.74 -0.90
C SER A 122 -9.81 3.65 -1.90
N ALA A 123 -8.67 4.21 -1.49
CA ALA A 123 -7.82 5.04 -2.32
C ALA A 123 -6.34 4.75 -2.04
N PHE A 124 -5.54 4.76 -3.10
CA PHE A 124 -4.10 4.55 -3.08
C PHE A 124 -3.46 5.71 -3.84
N GLY A 125 -2.41 6.31 -3.30
CA GLY A 125 -1.79 7.45 -3.98
C GLY A 125 -0.52 7.89 -3.28
N SER A 126 -0.07 9.11 -3.62
CA SER A 126 1.11 9.72 -3.02
C SER A 126 0.88 11.20 -2.73
N TYR A 127 1.72 11.74 -1.85
CA TYR A 127 1.78 13.17 -1.58
C TYR A 127 3.22 13.59 -1.26
N ILE A 128 3.46 14.89 -1.33
CA ILE A 128 4.76 15.49 -0.95
C ILE A 128 4.58 16.17 0.40
N GLY A 129 5.45 15.84 1.36
CA GLY A 129 5.50 16.50 2.65
C GLY A 129 5.97 17.95 2.54
N ASN A 130 5.47 18.83 3.42
CA ASN A 130 5.83 20.25 3.44
C ASN A 130 6.60 20.66 4.69
N GLY A 131 6.87 19.75 5.64
CA GLY A 131 7.63 20.03 6.86
C GLY A 131 6.91 20.97 7.83
N SER A 132 5.59 21.13 7.73
CA SER A 132 4.81 22.04 8.55
C SER A 132 3.76 21.29 9.38
N ALA A 133 3.46 21.77 10.59
CA ALA A 133 2.32 21.29 11.38
C ALA A 133 0.98 21.51 10.65
N ASP A 134 0.94 22.44 9.70
CA ASP A 134 -0.12 22.59 8.72
C ASP A 134 0.26 21.83 7.44
N GLY A 135 0.23 20.50 7.50
CA GLY A 135 0.65 19.61 6.42
C GLY A 135 -0.23 19.69 5.17
N PRO A 136 0.15 19.01 4.09
CA PRO A 136 -0.63 19.01 2.85
C PRO A 136 -1.99 18.34 3.06
N PHE A 137 -3.02 18.85 2.39
CA PHE A 137 -4.29 18.14 2.27
C PHE A 137 -4.16 17.03 1.23
N VAL A 138 -4.43 15.79 1.65
CA VAL A 138 -4.39 14.59 0.80
C VAL A 138 -5.82 14.17 0.50
N PHE A 139 -6.25 14.42 -0.73
CA PHE A 139 -7.59 14.05 -1.17
C PHE A 139 -7.69 12.54 -1.42
N THR A 140 -8.72 11.90 -0.87
CA THR A 140 -9.01 10.47 -1.05
C THR A 140 -10.39 10.21 -1.66
N GLY A 141 -11.22 11.26 -1.84
CA GLY A 141 -12.59 11.15 -2.33
C GLY A 141 -13.59 10.60 -1.30
N MET A 142 -13.15 10.34 -0.08
CA MET A 142 -13.95 9.77 1.01
C MET A 142 -13.39 10.21 2.35
N ARG A 143 -14.17 10.08 3.44
CA ARG A 143 -13.63 10.16 4.81
C ARG A 143 -12.90 8.87 5.14
N PRO A 144 -11.57 8.88 5.31
CA PRO A 144 -10.86 7.68 5.71
C PRO A 144 -11.17 7.31 7.17
N ARG A 145 -11.25 6.01 7.43
CA ARG A 145 -11.26 5.43 8.77
C ARG A 145 -9.88 4.90 9.15
N TRP A 146 -9.13 4.46 8.15
CA TRP A 146 -7.81 3.86 8.30
C TRP A 146 -6.88 4.35 7.19
N VAL A 147 -5.66 4.70 7.56
CA VAL A 147 -4.63 5.16 6.63
C VAL A 147 -3.29 4.52 6.98
N LEU A 148 -2.64 3.93 6.00
CA LEU A 148 -1.25 3.48 6.04
C LEU A 148 -0.39 4.45 5.23
N ILE A 149 0.70 4.94 5.83
CA ILE A 149 1.61 5.93 5.21
C ILE A 149 3.04 5.41 5.24
N LYS A 150 3.79 5.60 4.14
CA LYS A 150 5.21 5.26 4.06
C LYS A 150 5.97 6.31 3.24
N GLY A 151 7.03 6.85 3.81
CA GLY A 151 8.00 7.65 3.04
C GLY A 151 8.73 6.77 2.02
N SER A 152 8.61 7.10 0.74
CA SER A 152 9.21 6.32 -0.35
C SER A 152 10.55 6.87 -0.82
N SER A 153 10.78 8.17 -0.74
CA SER A 153 11.96 8.84 -1.30
C SER A 153 13.20 8.86 -0.39
N PHE A 154 13.10 8.38 0.85
CA PHE A 154 14.20 8.40 1.83
C PHE A 154 14.16 7.18 2.76
N SER A 155 15.30 6.79 3.29
CA SER A 155 15.43 5.70 4.26
C SER A 155 15.19 6.17 5.70
N GLY A 156 14.81 5.25 6.59
CA GLY A 156 14.50 5.52 7.99
C GLY A 156 13.00 5.80 8.25
N SER A 157 12.16 5.87 7.22
CA SER A 157 10.71 6.01 7.38
C SER A 157 10.06 4.67 7.73
N HIS A 158 9.28 4.66 8.80
CA HIS A 158 8.44 3.52 9.16
C HIS A 158 7.15 3.48 8.33
N TRP A 159 6.49 2.33 8.31
CA TRP A 159 5.12 2.16 7.84
C TRP A 159 4.17 2.54 8.96
N MET A 160 3.63 3.75 8.88
CA MET A 160 2.78 4.36 9.90
C MET A 160 1.32 4.05 9.66
N LEU A 161 0.61 3.60 10.69
CA LEU A 161 -0.80 3.26 10.64
C LEU A 161 -1.59 4.12 11.63
N PHE A 162 -2.63 4.77 11.13
CA PHE A 162 -3.57 5.60 11.89
C PHE A 162 -5.01 5.15 11.59
N ASP A 163 -5.89 5.26 12.58
CA ASP A 163 -7.32 5.01 12.41
C ASP A 163 -8.18 5.81 13.39
N THR A 164 -9.46 5.94 13.05
CA THR A 164 -10.44 6.70 13.85
C THR A 164 -11.01 5.92 15.01
N GLU A 165 -10.75 4.62 15.14
CA GLU A 165 -11.24 3.82 16.27
C GLU A 165 -10.36 4.02 17.50
N ARG A 166 -9.05 4.08 17.32
CA ARG A 166 -8.09 4.33 18.41
C ARG A 166 -8.00 5.81 18.77
N SER A 167 -8.23 6.69 17.80
CA SER A 167 -8.28 8.14 17.99
C SER A 167 -9.60 8.67 17.42
N GLY A 168 -10.65 8.74 18.23
CA GLY A 168 -12.00 9.11 17.81
C GLY A 168 -12.19 10.58 17.43
N TYR A 169 -11.21 11.43 17.72
CA TYR A 169 -11.22 12.86 17.43
C TYR A 169 -9.91 13.27 16.76
N ASN A 170 -9.95 14.32 15.93
CA ASN A 170 -8.74 14.98 15.46
C ASN A 170 -8.09 15.78 16.60
N VAL A 171 -6.82 15.71 16.77
CA VAL A 171 -5.79 15.09 15.94
C VAL A 171 -5.70 13.61 16.28
N ALA A 172 -5.67 12.72 15.29
CA ALA A 172 -5.43 11.30 15.51
C ALA A 172 -3.92 11.06 15.69
N ASP A 173 -3.48 10.81 16.91
CA ASP A 173 -2.07 10.70 17.32
C ASP A 173 -1.68 9.29 17.80
N ASN A 174 -2.64 8.38 18.00
CA ASN A 174 -2.37 6.98 18.27
C ASN A 174 -1.85 6.30 16.99
N GLN A 175 -0.60 5.83 17.05
CA GLN A 175 0.10 5.28 15.91
C GLN A 175 0.55 3.84 16.14
N LEU A 176 0.50 3.02 15.10
CA LEU A 176 1.16 1.73 15.02
C LEU A 176 2.19 1.73 13.90
N TYR A 177 3.13 0.81 14.00
CA TYR A 177 4.17 0.58 12.99
C TYR A 177 3.96 -0.80 12.35
N ALA A 178 3.55 -0.86 11.09
CA ALA A 178 3.33 -2.14 10.43
C ALA A 178 4.61 -2.97 10.23
N ASN A 179 5.78 -2.34 10.34
CA ASN A 179 7.09 -2.96 10.20
C ASN A 179 7.80 -3.27 11.54
N LEU A 180 7.15 -3.06 12.68
CA LEU A 180 7.73 -3.27 14.01
C LEU A 180 6.77 -4.05 14.91
N SER A 181 7.30 -4.62 15.98
CA SER A 181 6.54 -5.26 17.06
C SER A 181 6.28 -4.33 18.25
N ASN A 182 6.47 -3.03 18.10
CA ASN A 182 6.26 -2.04 19.14
C ASN A 182 4.78 -1.98 19.55
N ALA A 183 4.54 -1.69 20.82
CA ALA A 183 3.22 -1.33 21.29
C ALA A 183 2.73 -0.03 20.61
N GLU A 184 1.43 0.20 20.66
CA GLU A 184 0.84 1.49 20.29
C GLU A 184 1.55 2.64 21.02
N ALA A 185 1.82 3.70 20.29
CA ALA A 185 2.41 4.91 20.81
C ALA A 185 1.51 6.12 20.52
N THR A 186 1.35 6.97 21.50
CA THR A 186 0.89 8.35 21.33
C THR A 186 2.11 9.22 21.16
N ALA A 187 2.28 9.86 20.04
CA ALA A 187 3.50 10.60 19.79
C ALA A 187 3.38 11.70 18.74
N ASN A 188 4.52 12.21 18.36
CA ASN A 188 4.83 13.36 17.52
C ASN A 188 4.28 13.31 16.08
N SER A 189 3.69 12.22 15.65
CA SER A 189 2.99 12.11 14.37
C SER A 189 1.49 12.13 14.61
N ALA A 190 0.80 12.94 13.86
CA ALA A 190 -0.64 13.03 13.95
C ALA A 190 -1.26 13.24 12.56
N VAL A 191 -2.49 12.82 12.41
CA VAL A 191 -3.26 12.97 11.17
C VAL A 191 -4.64 13.51 11.51
N ASP A 192 -5.09 14.53 10.78
CA ASP A 192 -6.52 14.87 10.76
C ASP A 192 -7.22 14.00 9.72
N PHE A 193 -8.26 13.30 10.14
CA PHE A 193 -9.22 12.64 9.26
C PHE A 193 -10.32 13.64 8.89
N LEU A 194 -10.43 13.93 7.58
CA LEU A 194 -11.34 14.92 7.04
C LEU A 194 -12.45 14.24 6.21
N SER A 195 -13.51 14.97 5.88
CA SER A 195 -14.68 14.42 5.18
C SER A 195 -14.37 13.79 3.81
N ASN A 196 -13.28 14.18 3.17
CA ASN A 196 -12.89 13.73 1.82
C ASN A 196 -11.39 13.49 1.67
N GLY A 197 -10.67 13.28 2.78
CA GLY A 197 -9.23 13.04 2.79
C GLY A 197 -8.64 13.07 4.19
N PHE A 198 -7.33 13.22 4.23
CA PHE A 198 -6.59 13.37 5.48
C PHE A 198 -5.52 14.47 5.36
N LYS A 199 -4.98 14.89 6.50
CA LYS A 199 -3.94 15.91 6.57
C LYS A 199 -2.89 15.51 7.61
N PRO A 200 -1.61 15.28 7.24
CA PRO A 200 -0.55 15.12 8.22
C PRO A 200 -0.40 16.38 9.08
N ARG A 201 -0.18 16.20 10.38
CA ARG A 201 -0.08 17.29 11.38
C ARG A 201 1.24 17.22 12.15
N ALA A 202 2.34 17.04 11.43
CA ALA A 202 3.67 16.92 12.01
C ALA A 202 4.66 17.87 11.33
N ASP A 203 5.38 18.68 12.09
CA ASP A 203 6.39 19.61 11.61
C ASP A 203 7.83 19.06 11.73
N THR A 204 8.07 18.23 12.75
CA THR A 204 9.41 17.69 13.05
C THR A 204 9.54 16.20 12.79
N PHE A 205 8.43 15.50 12.53
CA PHE A 205 8.44 14.05 12.39
C PHE A 205 8.49 13.62 10.93
N THR A 206 9.63 13.09 10.53
CA THR A 206 9.94 12.77 9.14
C THR A 206 9.10 11.61 8.56
N ASN A 207 8.51 10.75 9.43
CA ASN A 207 7.79 9.56 8.94
C ASN A 207 6.53 9.87 8.12
N ILE A 208 5.93 11.06 8.25
CA ILE A 208 4.68 11.39 7.53
C ILE A 208 4.70 12.74 6.82
N ASN A 209 5.65 13.67 7.12
CA ASN A 209 5.58 15.04 6.56
C ASN A 209 6.93 15.76 6.44
N ALA A 210 8.05 15.08 6.17
CA ALA A 210 9.32 15.76 5.89
C ALA A 210 9.21 16.63 4.63
N ASN A 211 9.80 17.82 4.68
CA ASN A 211 9.74 18.79 3.57
C ASN A 211 10.36 18.22 2.28
N GLY A 212 9.59 18.24 1.20
CA GLY A 212 10.01 17.75 -0.12
C GLY A 212 10.07 16.22 -0.27
N ALA A 213 9.81 15.45 0.80
CA ALA A 213 9.81 14.01 0.73
C ALA A 213 8.50 13.47 0.14
N THR A 214 8.60 12.40 -0.65
CA THR A 214 7.45 11.71 -1.21
C THR A 214 6.98 10.59 -0.27
N TYR A 215 5.68 10.52 -0.06
CA TYR A 215 4.98 9.51 0.71
C TYR A 215 3.95 8.81 -0.15
N ILE A 216 3.81 7.50 0.03
CA ILE A 216 2.66 6.75 -0.48
C ILE A 216 1.66 6.51 0.64
N TYR A 217 0.41 6.30 0.27
CA TYR A 217 -0.64 5.94 1.21
C TYR A 217 -1.60 4.90 0.65
N ALA A 218 -2.18 4.12 1.57
CA ALA A 218 -3.40 3.34 1.36
C ALA A 218 -4.44 3.83 2.37
N ALA A 219 -5.64 4.17 1.91
CA ALA A 219 -6.73 4.68 2.73
C ALA A 219 -8.01 3.89 2.50
N PHE A 220 -8.74 3.60 3.60
CA PHE A 220 -10.03 2.92 3.57
C PHE A 220 -11.08 3.75 4.30
N ALA A 221 -12.31 3.75 3.76
CA ALA A 221 -13.40 4.60 4.20
C ALA A 221 -13.95 4.24 5.58
N GLU A 222 -14.45 5.23 6.28
CA GLU A 222 -15.28 5.07 7.48
C GLU A 222 -16.61 4.37 7.15
N HIS A 223 -17.21 4.74 6.02
CA HIS A 223 -18.46 4.18 5.53
C HIS A 223 -18.29 3.72 4.08
N PRO A 224 -18.22 2.40 3.83
CA PRO A 224 -17.85 1.85 2.52
C PRO A 224 -19.04 1.80 1.52
N PHE A 225 -19.85 2.84 1.45
CA PHE A 225 -21.01 2.90 0.54
C PHE A 225 -21.01 4.20 -0.26
N LYS A 226 -21.33 4.11 -1.56
CA LYS A 226 -21.44 5.25 -2.48
C LYS A 226 -22.44 6.33 -2.06
N THR A 227 -23.38 6.00 -1.20
CA THR A 227 -24.36 6.96 -0.68
C THR A 227 -24.06 7.20 0.80
N ALA A 228 -23.66 8.43 1.14
CA ALA A 228 -23.56 8.87 2.52
C ALA A 228 -24.92 8.65 3.20
N ARG A 229 -24.98 7.78 4.18
CA ARG A 229 -26.10 7.76 5.09
C ARG A 229 -25.90 8.93 6.06
N ALA A 230 -26.61 10.02 5.85
CA ALA A 230 -26.72 11.05 6.84
C ALA A 230 -27.25 10.42 8.13
N ARG A 231 -26.46 10.48 9.18
CA ARG A 231 -26.87 10.20 10.56
C ARG A 231 -26.84 11.48 11.33
#